data_f3d89bb6be2e4018ed0bc8d4d5df88c4
#
_entry.id   f3d89bb6be2e4018ed0bc8d4d5df88c4
#
_cell.length_a   1.000
_cell.length_b   1.000
_cell.length_c   1.000
_cell.angle_alpha   90.00
_cell.angle_beta   90.00
_cell.angle_gamma   90.00
#
_symmetry.space_group_name_H-M   'P 1'
#
loop_
_entity.id
_entity.type
_entity.pdbx_description
1 polymer ?
#
loop_
_entity_poly.entity_id
_entity_poly.type
_entity_poly.pdbx_seq_one_letter_code
_entity_poly.pdbx_strand_id
1 'polypeptide(L)'
;MSRRVALSLWMLAALLVATTLTASGIGALRLPVSLLWNGTDEALRQIWLTIRLPRVLLALAIGGSLALAGCVMQGLFRNPLADPGLLGISSGAALAVALWVVLPLSLPALVMLYAPMLAAFLGALAATFVIFLLSRQRDASLSRLLLVGIAINALCGAAVGVLSWLSNDAQLRQLSLWGMGSLGQAQWSTLLAVASLMIPTVLIIWRLAGPLNLLQLGDEEAHYLGVEVAAVQRILLLCSALLVAAAVAISGVIGFVGLVVPHLVRMWLGADHRATLPGSVLAGALLLLVADTLARSVVAPAEMPVGLLTSLLGAPWFLWLIFRRGGAHG
;
A
#
# COMPACT_ATOMS: atom_id res chain seq x y z
N MET A 1 5.46 14.91 -22.05
CA MET A 1 4.14 14.84 -21.37
C MET A 1 3.21 15.83 -22.03
N SER A 2 2.01 15.44 -22.47
CA SER A 2 1.06 16.36 -23.11
C SER A 2 0.51 17.39 -22.11
N ARG A 3 0.12 18.58 -22.57
CA ARG A 3 -0.47 19.64 -21.73
C ARG A 3 -1.72 19.13 -20.96
N ARG A 4 -2.50 18.24 -21.55
CA ARG A 4 -3.67 17.62 -20.92
C ARG A 4 -3.27 16.76 -19.72
N VAL A 5 -2.26 15.91 -19.86
CA VAL A 5 -1.77 15.04 -18.76
C VAL A 5 -1.21 15.89 -17.61
N ALA A 6 -0.43 16.92 -17.91
CA ALA A 6 0.07 17.83 -16.88
C ALA A 6 -1.08 18.51 -16.12
N LEU A 7 -2.11 19.02 -16.83
CA LEU A 7 -3.28 19.64 -16.22
C LEU A 7 -4.04 18.65 -15.33
N SER A 8 -4.22 17.40 -15.77
CA SER A 8 -4.88 16.35 -14.98
C SER A 8 -4.13 16.05 -13.68
N LEU A 9 -2.80 15.98 -13.72
CA LEU A 9 -1.97 15.78 -12.51
C LEU A 9 -2.07 16.96 -11.54
N TRP A 10 -2.06 18.20 -12.06
CA TRP A 10 -2.26 19.40 -11.23
C TRP A 10 -3.66 19.46 -10.61
N MET A 11 -4.70 19.10 -11.36
CA MET A 11 -6.06 19.00 -10.81
C MET A 11 -6.16 17.95 -9.70
N LEU A 12 -5.53 16.78 -9.90
CA LEU A 12 -5.49 15.72 -8.89
C LEU A 12 -4.72 16.16 -7.64
N ALA A 13 -3.60 16.85 -7.80
CA ALA A 13 -2.83 17.41 -6.70
C ALA A 13 -3.64 18.49 -5.94
N ALA A 14 -4.33 19.39 -6.63
CA ALA A 14 -5.18 20.38 -6.01
C ALA A 14 -6.34 19.75 -5.24
N LEU A 15 -6.98 18.72 -5.81
CA LEU A 15 -8.03 17.94 -5.14
C LEU A 15 -7.49 17.24 -3.89
N LEU A 16 -6.28 16.65 -3.97
CA LEU A 16 -5.63 16.02 -2.82
C LEU A 16 -5.40 17.03 -1.70
N VAL A 17 -4.87 18.22 -2.01
CA VAL A 17 -4.65 19.29 -1.02
C VAL A 17 -5.98 19.72 -0.38
N ALA A 18 -7.02 19.97 -1.18
CA ALA A 18 -8.34 20.35 -0.68
C ALA A 18 -8.94 19.26 0.23
N THR A 19 -8.82 17.99 -0.18
CA THR A 19 -9.30 16.86 0.63
C THR A 19 -8.46 16.69 1.90
N THR A 20 -7.16 16.93 1.86
CA THR A 20 -6.28 16.88 3.04
C THR A 20 -6.69 17.92 4.09
N LEU A 21 -6.95 19.15 3.65
CA LEU A 21 -7.41 20.22 4.53
C LEU A 21 -8.78 19.89 5.15
N THR A 22 -9.73 19.43 4.36
CA THR A 22 -11.08 19.06 4.86
C THR A 22 -11.03 17.84 5.78
N ALA A 23 -10.30 16.78 5.41
CA ALA A 23 -10.14 15.55 6.18
C ALA A 23 -9.47 15.79 7.53
N SER A 24 -8.58 16.79 7.65
CA SER A 24 -7.94 17.15 8.91
C SER A 24 -8.94 17.71 9.94
N GLY A 25 -10.03 18.32 9.49
CA GLY A 25 -11.12 18.84 10.35
C GLY A 25 -12.23 17.84 10.67
N ILE A 26 -12.40 16.78 9.84
CA ILE A 26 -13.51 15.82 9.94
C ILE A 26 -13.10 14.59 10.78
N GLY A 27 -13.99 14.11 11.64
CA GLY A 27 -13.84 12.91 12.46
C GLY A 27 -14.84 12.89 13.61
N ALA A 28 -14.67 12.05 14.63
CA ALA A 28 -15.55 11.96 15.78
C ALA A 28 -15.74 13.33 16.49
N LEU A 29 -14.68 14.13 16.55
CA LEU A 29 -14.73 15.55 16.92
C LEU A 29 -14.54 16.39 15.65
N ARG A 30 -15.39 17.37 15.40
CA ARG A 30 -15.21 18.35 14.32
C ARG A 30 -14.25 19.43 14.79
N LEU A 31 -13.10 19.53 14.14
CA LEU A 31 -12.08 20.54 14.45
C LEU A 31 -12.07 21.55 13.30
N PRO A 32 -12.49 22.80 13.51
CA PRO A 32 -12.42 23.81 12.46
C PRO A 32 -10.97 24.14 12.15
N VAL A 33 -10.64 24.21 10.87
CA VAL A 33 -9.27 24.51 10.39
C VAL A 33 -8.78 25.88 10.88
N SER A 34 -9.72 26.79 11.21
CA SER A 34 -9.44 28.10 11.80
C SER A 34 -8.69 28.05 13.14
N LEU A 35 -8.73 26.92 13.86
CA LEU A 35 -7.94 26.72 15.09
C LEU A 35 -6.43 26.82 14.87
N LEU A 36 -5.96 26.61 13.62
CA LEU A 36 -4.55 26.76 13.29
C LEU A 36 -4.07 28.21 13.38
N TRP A 37 -4.96 29.17 13.13
CA TRP A 37 -4.64 30.60 13.12
C TRP A 37 -5.12 31.33 14.36
N ASN A 38 -6.26 30.91 14.91
CA ASN A 38 -6.95 31.69 15.99
C ASN A 38 -6.68 31.14 17.38
N GLY A 39 -5.75 30.26 17.61
CA GLY A 39 -5.06 29.85 18.85
C GLY A 39 -5.83 29.84 20.19
N THR A 40 -7.15 29.93 20.21
CA THR A 40 -7.97 30.15 21.43
C THR A 40 -8.18 28.87 22.25
N ASP A 41 -7.95 27.70 21.68
CA ASP A 41 -8.10 26.42 22.39
C ASP A 41 -6.85 25.52 22.14
N GLU A 42 -5.93 25.58 23.10
CA GLU A 42 -4.67 24.84 23.06
C GLU A 42 -4.90 23.32 23.06
N ALA A 43 -5.93 22.83 23.76
CA ALA A 43 -6.25 21.39 23.80
C ALA A 43 -6.70 20.87 22.44
N LEU A 44 -7.57 21.57 21.73
CA LEU A 44 -8.03 21.20 20.41
C LEU A 44 -6.89 21.28 19.37
N ARG A 45 -6.03 22.29 19.48
CA ARG A 45 -4.84 22.43 18.64
C ARG A 45 -3.87 21.26 18.84
N GLN A 46 -3.67 20.83 20.08
CA GLN A 46 -2.82 19.70 20.39
C GLN A 46 -3.38 18.39 19.83
N ILE A 47 -4.70 18.15 19.95
CA ILE A 47 -5.37 17.01 19.32
C ILE A 47 -5.13 17.01 17.79
N TRP A 48 -5.24 18.18 17.16
CA TRP A 48 -5.01 18.30 15.73
C TRP A 48 -3.57 17.96 15.34
N LEU A 49 -2.58 18.51 16.06
CA LEU A 49 -1.16 18.31 15.76
C LEU A 49 -0.66 16.90 16.11
N THR A 50 -1.14 16.27 17.18
CA THR A 50 -0.59 15.02 17.68
C THR A 50 -1.34 13.78 17.19
N ILE A 51 -2.63 13.91 16.88
CA ILE A 51 -3.49 12.79 16.49
C ILE A 51 -3.90 12.88 15.01
N ARG A 52 -4.48 14.05 14.62
CA ARG A 52 -5.09 14.18 13.28
C ARG A 52 -4.06 14.30 12.17
N LEU A 53 -3.10 15.17 12.32
CA LEU A 53 -2.12 15.47 11.30
C LEU A 53 -1.24 14.25 10.97
N PRO A 54 -0.66 13.52 11.95
CA PRO A 54 0.10 12.32 11.64
C PRO A 54 -0.74 11.26 10.90
N ARG A 55 -2.00 11.09 11.27
CA ARG A 55 -2.91 10.11 10.63
C ARG A 55 -3.23 10.48 9.19
N VAL A 56 -3.54 11.74 8.93
CA VAL A 56 -3.79 12.23 7.57
C VAL A 56 -2.55 12.06 6.70
N LEU A 57 -1.37 12.47 7.18
CA LEU A 57 -0.12 12.30 6.45
C LEU A 57 0.25 10.84 6.24
N LEU A 58 -0.01 9.98 7.22
CA LEU A 58 0.20 8.54 7.09
C LEU A 58 -0.74 7.92 6.05
N ALA A 59 -2.00 8.34 5.99
CA ALA A 59 -2.94 7.92 4.95
C ALA A 59 -2.43 8.28 3.55
N LEU A 60 -1.90 9.51 3.37
CA LEU A 60 -1.29 9.92 2.11
C LEU A 60 -0.08 9.06 1.73
N ALA A 61 0.83 8.84 2.68
CA ALA A 61 2.04 8.06 2.47
C ALA A 61 1.72 6.60 2.10
N ILE A 62 0.88 5.93 2.88
CA ILE A 62 0.52 4.53 2.66
C ILE A 62 -0.29 4.36 1.37
N GLY A 63 -1.32 5.19 1.14
CA GLY A 63 -2.14 5.11 -0.06
C GLY A 63 -1.33 5.35 -1.34
N GLY A 64 -0.47 6.37 -1.33
CA GLY A 64 0.44 6.67 -2.43
C GLY A 64 1.43 5.54 -2.70
N SER A 65 2.00 4.95 -1.64
CA SER A 65 2.97 3.87 -1.76
C SER A 65 2.37 2.56 -2.27
N LEU A 66 1.20 2.17 -1.76
CA LEU A 66 0.49 0.98 -2.25
C LEU A 66 0.11 1.12 -3.72
N ALA A 67 -0.42 2.28 -4.13
CA ALA A 67 -0.77 2.53 -5.52
C ALA A 67 0.47 2.60 -6.42
N LEU A 68 1.57 3.19 -5.95
CA LEU A 68 2.83 3.22 -6.69
C LEU A 68 3.40 1.81 -6.90
N ALA A 69 3.46 1.00 -5.83
CA ALA A 69 3.90 -0.39 -5.92
C ALA A 69 3.03 -1.18 -6.90
N GLY A 70 1.71 -1.00 -6.86
CA GLY A 70 0.79 -1.59 -7.82
C GLY A 70 1.05 -1.15 -9.26
N CYS A 71 1.29 0.14 -9.50
CA CYS A 71 1.62 0.68 -10.83
C CYS A 71 2.90 0.04 -11.40
N VAL A 72 3.93 -0.09 -10.58
CA VAL A 72 5.18 -0.78 -10.94
C VAL A 72 4.94 -2.24 -11.27
N MET A 73 4.19 -2.96 -10.42
CA MET A 73 3.87 -4.38 -10.64
C MET A 73 3.09 -4.59 -11.93
N GLN A 74 2.06 -3.79 -12.18
CA GLN A 74 1.29 -3.85 -13.43
C GLN A 74 2.16 -3.56 -14.66
N GLY A 75 3.13 -2.66 -14.53
CA GLY A 75 4.12 -2.37 -15.55
C GLY A 75 5.06 -3.56 -15.79
N LEU A 76 5.67 -4.10 -14.75
CA LEU A 76 6.63 -5.20 -14.85
C LEU A 76 6.01 -6.47 -15.41
N PHE A 77 4.82 -6.85 -14.94
CA PHE A 77 4.13 -8.06 -15.39
C PHE A 77 3.32 -7.85 -16.68
N ARG A 78 3.30 -6.63 -17.23
CA ARG A 78 2.46 -6.28 -18.41
C ARG A 78 1.02 -6.73 -18.24
N ASN A 79 0.57 -6.78 -17.01
CA ASN A 79 -0.75 -7.26 -16.64
C ASN A 79 -1.44 -6.22 -15.74
N PRO A 80 -2.57 -5.64 -16.16
CA PRO A 80 -3.29 -4.65 -15.35
C PRO A 80 -3.88 -5.21 -14.05
N LEU A 81 -3.86 -6.53 -13.87
CA LEU A 81 -4.36 -7.23 -12.69
C LEU A 81 -3.23 -7.65 -11.73
N ALA A 82 -1.98 -7.30 -12.04
CA ALA A 82 -0.87 -7.60 -11.14
C ALA A 82 -0.99 -6.76 -9.85
N ASP A 83 -0.97 -7.45 -8.73
CA ASP A 83 -1.03 -6.87 -7.38
C ASP A 83 0.25 -7.20 -6.60
N PRO A 84 0.84 -6.24 -5.87
CA PRO A 84 2.01 -6.51 -5.05
C PRO A 84 1.78 -7.59 -3.97
N GLY A 85 0.54 -7.81 -3.53
CA GLY A 85 0.17 -8.89 -2.61
C GLY A 85 0.50 -10.29 -3.14
N LEU A 86 0.58 -10.45 -4.47
CA LEU A 86 0.99 -11.73 -5.09
C LEU A 86 2.45 -12.12 -4.79
N LEU A 87 3.27 -11.18 -4.34
CA LEU A 87 4.65 -11.44 -3.92
C LEU A 87 4.77 -11.93 -2.46
N GLY A 88 3.70 -12.38 -1.83
CA GLY A 88 3.74 -12.91 -0.46
C GLY A 88 4.00 -11.88 0.64
N ILE A 89 4.07 -10.58 0.29
CA ILE A 89 4.46 -9.52 1.21
C ILE A 89 3.50 -9.43 2.39
N SER A 90 2.20 -9.30 2.10
CA SER A 90 1.16 -9.17 3.13
C SER A 90 0.98 -10.46 3.94
N SER A 91 1.07 -11.62 3.32
CA SER A 91 0.93 -12.92 4.01
C SER A 91 2.14 -13.25 4.87
N GLY A 92 3.35 -12.89 4.44
CA GLY A 92 4.57 -13.00 5.25
C GLY A 92 4.53 -12.06 6.46
N ALA A 93 4.04 -10.83 6.28
CA ALA A 93 3.79 -9.91 7.38
C ALA A 93 2.78 -10.48 8.38
N ALA A 94 1.63 -10.99 7.89
CA ALA A 94 0.59 -11.58 8.71
C ALA A 94 1.09 -12.79 9.51
N LEU A 95 1.89 -13.65 8.89
CA LEU A 95 2.50 -14.79 9.57
C LEU A 95 3.44 -14.35 10.70
N ALA A 96 4.30 -13.38 10.43
CA ALA A 96 5.24 -12.88 11.44
C ALA A 96 4.52 -12.20 12.63
N VAL A 97 3.45 -11.44 12.35
CA VAL A 97 2.60 -10.87 13.41
C VAL A 97 1.86 -11.94 14.18
N ALA A 98 1.35 -12.97 13.50
CA ALA A 98 0.69 -14.09 14.18
C ALA A 98 1.66 -14.84 15.10
N LEU A 99 2.88 -15.11 14.67
CA LEU A 99 3.93 -15.69 15.52
C LEU A 99 4.22 -14.79 16.72
N TRP A 100 4.35 -13.47 16.50
CA TRP A 100 4.57 -12.52 17.57
C TRP A 100 3.46 -12.52 18.62
N VAL A 101 2.20 -12.52 18.19
CA VAL A 101 1.03 -12.44 19.08
C VAL A 101 0.82 -13.74 19.87
N VAL A 102 1.11 -14.89 19.25
CA VAL A 102 0.83 -16.22 19.86
C VAL A 102 1.97 -16.69 20.75
N LEU A 103 3.23 -16.41 20.36
CA LEU A 103 4.38 -16.84 21.14
C LEU A 103 4.56 -15.97 22.40
N PRO A 104 4.80 -16.56 23.57
CA PRO A 104 5.00 -15.83 24.83
C PRO A 104 6.41 -15.21 24.88
N LEU A 105 6.64 -14.15 24.08
CA LEU A 105 7.92 -13.46 24.03
C LEU A 105 7.95 -12.34 25.09
N SER A 106 8.91 -12.39 26.00
CA SER A 106 9.16 -11.35 26.99
C SER A 106 10.34 -10.49 26.53
N LEU A 107 10.06 -9.26 26.08
CA LEU A 107 11.05 -8.29 25.65
C LEU A 107 10.92 -6.99 26.46
N PRO A 108 11.96 -6.13 26.50
CA PRO A 108 11.87 -4.82 27.14
C PRO A 108 10.69 -4.01 26.62
N ALA A 109 10.04 -3.23 27.46
CA ALA A 109 8.80 -2.51 27.13
C ALA A 109 8.90 -1.64 25.87
N LEU A 110 10.04 -0.98 25.65
CA LEU A 110 10.27 -0.18 24.45
C LEU A 110 10.26 -1.02 23.17
N VAL A 111 10.84 -2.23 23.23
CA VAL A 111 10.87 -3.15 22.08
C VAL A 111 9.45 -3.68 21.83
N MET A 112 8.71 -4.03 22.89
CA MET A 112 7.31 -4.50 22.83
C MET A 112 6.40 -3.55 22.04
N LEU A 113 6.63 -2.23 22.17
CA LEU A 113 5.82 -1.22 21.49
C LEU A 113 5.96 -1.27 19.95
N TYR A 114 7.17 -1.52 19.44
CA TYR A 114 7.45 -1.52 18.00
C TYR A 114 7.59 -2.93 17.41
N ALA A 115 7.62 -3.96 18.25
CA ALA A 115 7.87 -5.34 17.82
C ALA A 115 6.86 -5.88 16.80
N PRO A 116 5.53 -5.63 16.90
CA PRO A 116 4.59 -6.07 15.87
C PRO A 116 4.89 -5.48 14.50
N MET A 117 5.30 -4.20 14.46
CA MET A 117 5.65 -3.49 13.23
C MET A 117 6.94 -4.06 12.62
N LEU A 118 7.95 -4.28 13.45
CA LEU A 118 9.22 -4.89 13.02
C LEU A 118 9.01 -6.33 12.55
N ALA A 119 8.21 -7.12 13.29
CA ALA A 119 7.86 -8.48 12.88
C ALA A 119 7.15 -8.50 11.52
N ALA A 120 6.13 -7.65 11.34
CA ALA A 120 5.42 -7.52 10.06
C ALA A 120 6.36 -7.13 8.92
N PHE A 121 7.23 -6.14 9.14
CA PHE A 121 8.19 -5.68 8.14
C PHE A 121 9.19 -6.76 7.75
N LEU A 122 9.80 -7.40 8.74
CA LEU A 122 10.77 -8.48 8.51
C LEU A 122 10.11 -9.71 7.89
N GLY A 123 8.89 -10.07 8.32
CA GLY A 123 8.13 -11.16 7.74
C GLY A 123 7.77 -10.93 6.28
N ALA A 124 7.38 -9.70 5.93
CA ALA A 124 7.14 -9.28 4.54
C ALA A 124 8.39 -9.44 3.67
N LEU A 125 9.53 -8.93 4.16
CA LEU A 125 10.81 -9.04 3.44
C LEU A 125 11.30 -10.48 3.34
N ALA A 126 11.16 -11.27 4.41
CA ALA A 126 11.54 -12.68 4.42
C ALA A 126 10.73 -13.49 3.39
N ALA A 127 9.41 -13.33 3.35
CA ALA A 127 8.57 -13.98 2.36
C ALA A 127 8.97 -13.58 0.93
N THR A 128 9.18 -12.30 0.69
CA THR A 128 9.66 -11.79 -0.60
C THR A 128 11.01 -12.39 -0.96
N PHE A 129 11.96 -12.43 -0.03
CA PHE A 129 13.28 -13.01 -0.24
C PHE A 129 13.20 -14.50 -0.61
N VAL A 130 12.37 -15.28 0.12
CA VAL A 130 12.14 -16.71 -0.19
C VAL A 130 11.58 -16.88 -1.59
N ILE A 131 10.59 -16.06 -2.00
CA ILE A 131 10.02 -16.10 -3.34
C ILE A 131 11.08 -15.80 -4.39
N PHE A 132 11.92 -14.79 -4.18
CA PHE A 132 13.03 -14.50 -5.08
C PHE A 132 14.04 -15.65 -5.17
N LEU A 133 14.39 -16.26 -4.03
CA LEU A 133 15.34 -17.37 -3.97
C LEU A 133 14.82 -18.58 -4.76
N LEU A 134 13.55 -18.95 -4.55
CA LEU A 134 12.91 -20.08 -5.23
C LEU A 134 12.71 -19.82 -6.74
N SER A 135 12.58 -18.55 -7.13
CA SER A 135 12.38 -18.15 -8.53
C SER A 135 13.68 -18.04 -9.32
N ARG A 136 14.86 -18.11 -8.69
CA ARG A 136 16.20 -17.89 -9.28
C ARG A 136 16.73 -19.02 -10.15
N GLN A 137 16.03 -20.13 -10.34
CA GLN A 137 16.49 -21.25 -11.19
C GLN A 137 16.50 -20.86 -12.69
N ARG A 138 17.23 -21.62 -13.51
CA ARG A 138 17.71 -21.32 -14.88
C ARG A 138 16.73 -20.64 -15.86
N ASP A 139 15.42 -20.69 -15.62
CA ASP A 139 14.39 -20.03 -16.44
C ASP A 139 13.55 -19.06 -15.58
N ALA A 140 14.21 -18.09 -14.97
CA ALA A 140 13.57 -17.10 -14.11
C ALA A 140 12.60 -16.20 -14.91
N SER A 141 11.35 -16.67 -15.10
CA SER A 141 10.28 -15.88 -15.69
C SER A 141 9.46 -15.18 -14.60
N LEU A 142 8.92 -14.01 -14.92
CA LEU A 142 7.98 -13.28 -14.05
C LEU A 142 6.75 -14.14 -13.69
N SER A 143 6.29 -15.01 -14.61
CA SER A 143 5.19 -15.95 -14.36
C SER A 143 5.51 -16.96 -13.28
N ARG A 144 6.75 -17.47 -13.22
CA ARG A 144 7.19 -18.40 -12.17
C ARG A 144 7.21 -17.72 -10.80
N LEU A 145 7.63 -16.46 -10.75
CA LEU A 145 7.64 -15.67 -9.54
C LEU A 145 6.22 -15.49 -8.97
N LEU A 146 5.21 -15.28 -9.82
CA LEU A 146 3.81 -15.23 -9.40
C LEU A 146 3.31 -16.57 -8.87
N LEU A 147 3.63 -17.69 -9.52
CA LEU A 147 3.21 -19.02 -9.07
C LEU A 147 3.82 -19.38 -7.70
N VAL A 148 5.11 -19.11 -7.52
CA VAL A 148 5.78 -19.29 -6.22
C VAL A 148 5.14 -18.39 -5.17
N GLY A 149 4.82 -17.13 -5.53
CA GLY A 149 4.13 -16.19 -4.66
C GLY A 149 2.77 -16.72 -4.18
N ILE A 150 1.96 -17.29 -5.08
CA ILE A 150 0.67 -17.91 -4.74
C ILE A 150 0.86 -19.08 -3.75
N ALA A 151 1.85 -19.94 -3.98
CA ALA A 151 2.13 -21.08 -3.10
C ALA A 151 2.58 -20.61 -1.70
N ILE A 152 3.47 -19.61 -1.63
CA ILE A 152 3.92 -19.02 -0.36
C ILE A 152 2.76 -18.31 0.36
N ASN A 153 1.89 -17.59 -0.36
CA ASN A 153 0.68 -17.00 0.21
C ASN A 153 -0.22 -18.05 0.86
N ALA A 154 -0.46 -19.17 0.17
CA ALA A 154 -1.26 -20.26 0.70
C ALA A 154 -0.62 -20.90 1.94
N LEU A 155 0.70 -21.12 1.91
CA LEU A 155 1.45 -21.67 3.04
C LEU A 155 1.40 -20.75 4.27
N CYS A 156 1.68 -19.45 4.07
CA CYS A 156 1.58 -18.45 5.15
C CYS A 156 0.15 -18.37 5.70
N GLY A 157 -0.86 -18.39 4.83
CA GLY A 157 -2.27 -18.37 5.24
C GLY A 157 -2.65 -19.60 6.06
N ALA A 158 -2.21 -20.80 5.68
CA ALA A 158 -2.41 -22.03 6.45
C ALA A 158 -1.72 -21.95 7.82
N ALA A 159 -0.48 -21.45 7.87
CA ALA A 159 0.26 -21.27 9.11
C ALA A 159 -0.43 -20.26 10.05
N VAL A 160 -0.92 -19.12 9.51
CA VAL A 160 -1.73 -18.15 10.27
C VAL A 160 -3.01 -18.82 10.79
N GLY A 161 -3.67 -19.66 10.00
CA GLY A 161 -4.84 -20.41 10.41
C GLY A 161 -4.56 -21.33 11.59
N VAL A 162 -3.45 -22.08 11.57
CA VAL A 162 -3.01 -22.94 12.69
C VAL A 162 -2.73 -22.10 13.94
N LEU A 163 -2.00 -20.99 13.80
CA LEU A 163 -1.72 -20.09 14.93
C LEU A 163 -3.00 -19.49 15.51
N SER A 164 -3.95 -19.10 14.66
CA SER A 164 -5.26 -18.60 15.09
C SER A 164 -6.06 -19.65 15.88
N TRP A 165 -5.98 -20.91 15.45
CA TRP A 165 -6.63 -22.02 16.18
C TRP A 165 -6.00 -22.27 17.54
N LEU A 166 -4.69 -22.08 17.69
CA LEU A 166 -3.96 -22.18 18.96
C LEU A 166 -4.13 -20.94 19.86
N SER A 167 -4.66 -19.85 19.35
CA SER A 167 -4.77 -18.55 20.02
C SER A 167 -5.91 -18.56 21.05
N ASN A 168 -5.75 -17.76 22.12
CA ASN A 168 -6.87 -17.38 22.97
C ASN A 168 -7.72 -16.25 22.31
N ASP A 169 -8.90 -15.97 22.88
CA ASP A 169 -9.85 -14.99 22.32
C ASP A 169 -9.25 -13.59 22.13
N ALA A 170 -8.40 -13.14 23.06
CA ALA A 170 -7.75 -11.82 22.98
C ALA A 170 -6.75 -11.76 21.81
N GLN A 171 -5.93 -12.81 21.66
CA GLN A 171 -4.97 -12.96 20.57
C GLN A 171 -5.69 -13.05 19.21
N LEU A 172 -6.75 -13.87 19.13
CA LEU A 172 -7.54 -14.02 17.91
C LEU A 172 -8.17 -12.69 17.50
N ARG A 173 -8.72 -11.94 18.44
CA ARG A 173 -9.26 -10.60 18.19
C ARG A 173 -8.17 -9.64 17.68
N GLN A 174 -6.99 -9.66 18.28
CA GLN A 174 -5.86 -8.83 17.86
C GLN A 174 -5.43 -9.15 16.43
N LEU A 175 -5.28 -10.44 16.08
CA LEU A 175 -4.93 -10.89 14.74
C LEU A 175 -6.00 -10.48 13.71
N SER A 176 -7.28 -10.66 14.05
CA SER A 176 -8.39 -10.28 13.19
C SER A 176 -8.41 -8.78 12.91
N LEU A 177 -8.26 -7.92 13.93
CA LEU A 177 -8.22 -6.48 13.78
C LEU A 177 -7.00 -6.02 12.96
N TRP A 178 -5.83 -6.61 13.19
CA TRP A 178 -4.63 -6.30 12.42
C TRP A 178 -4.80 -6.68 10.94
N GLY A 179 -5.38 -7.83 10.65
CA GLY A 179 -5.66 -8.30 9.28
C GLY A 179 -6.65 -7.44 8.51
N MET A 180 -7.51 -6.69 9.20
CA MET A 180 -8.49 -5.78 8.59
C MET A 180 -7.91 -4.43 8.16
N GLY A 181 -6.69 -4.10 8.59
CA GLY A 181 -5.99 -2.85 8.27
C GLY A 181 -6.60 -1.61 8.91
N SER A 182 -5.78 -0.83 9.61
CA SER A 182 -6.19 0.39 10.31
C SER A 182 -5.07 1.43 10.36
N LEU A 183 -5.44 2.71 10.37
CA LEU A 183 -4.55 3.85 10.57
C LEU A 183 -4.68 4.47 11.97
N GLY A 184 -5.42 3.81 12.88
CA GLY A 184 -5.72 4.33 14.22
C GLY A 184 -4.49 4.52 15.13
N GLN A 185 -3.37 3.83 14.84
CA GLN A 185 -2.12 3.92 15.60
C GLN A 185 -1.11 4.92 15.00
N ALA A 186 -1.57 5.85 14.16
CA ALA A 186 -0.71 6.84 13.52
C ALA A 186 -0.07 7.79 14.56
N GLN A 187 1.25 7.90 14.51
CA GLN A 187 2.08 8.79 15.34
C GLN A 187 3.18 9.41 14.47
N TRP A 188 3.76 10.51 14.92
CA TRP A 188 4.89 11.15 14.23
C TRP A 188 6.09 10.20 14.06
N SER A 189 6.39 9.39 15.07
CA SER A 189 7.47 8.39 15.02
C SER A 189 7.25 7.35 13.93
N THR A 190 6.02 6.83 13.82
CA THR A 190 5.65 5.85 12.77
C THR A 190 5.65 6.47 11.38
N LEU A 191 5.15 7.71 11.26
CA LEU A 191 5.18 8.46 10.00
C LEU A 191 6.62 8.69 9.52
N LEU A 192 7.52 9.14 10.41
CA LEU A 192 8.92 9.37 10.07
C LEU A 192 9.65 8.07 9.69
N ALA A 193 9.39 6.97 10.40
CA ALA A 193 9.93 5.67 10.08
C ALA A 193 9.51 5.21 8.67
N VAL A 194 8.23 5.33 8.33
CA VAL A 194 7.71 5.01 6.98
C VAL A 194 8.27 5.95 5.93
N ALA A 195 8.24 7.25 6.18
CA ALA A 195 8.71 8.25 5.22
C ALA A 195 10.21 8.06 4.88
N SER A 196 11.04 7.68 5.86
CA SER A 196 12.46 7.41 5.66
C SER A 196 12.74 6.27 4.67
N LEU A 197 11.84 5.28 4.59
CA LEU A 197 11.92 4.18 3.63
C LEU A 197 11.21 4.50 2.31
N MET A 198 10.03 5.13 2.39
CA MET A 198 9.19 5.40 1.22
C MET A 198 9.77 6.46 0.31
N ILE A 199 10.29 7.57 0.84
CA ILE A 199 10.79 8.68 0.02
C ILE A 199 11.94 8.25 -0.90
N PRO A 200 13.04 7.65 -0.41
CA PRO A 200 14.12 7.21 -1.30
C PRO A 200 13.65 6.15 -2.30
N THR A 201 12.76 5.24 -1.88
CA THR A 201 12.21 4.20 -2.75
C THR A 201 11.37 4.80 -3.89
N VAL A 202 10.52 5.77 -3.59
CA VAL A 202 9.75 6.52 -4.61
C VAL A 202 10.68 7.21 -5.60
N LEU A 203 11.75 7.84 -5.14
CA LEU A 203 12.74 8.52 -6.00
C LEU A 203 13.47 7.54 -6.93
N ILE A 204 13.80 6.33 -6.44
CA ILE A 204 14.41 5.27 -7.27
C ILE A 204 13.43 4.84 -8.35
N ILE A 205 12.18 4.53 -8.00
CA ILE A 205 11.14 4.13 -8.96
C ILE A 205 10.95 5.23 -10.02
N TRP A 206 10.93 6.48 -9.63
CA TRP A 206 10.74 7.60 -10.55
C TRP A 206 11.86 7.70 -11.59
N ARG A 207 13.10 7.49 -11.17
CA ARG A 207 14.25 7.44 -12.11
C ARG A 207 14.15 6.29 -13.10
N LEU A 208 13.46 5.20 -12.73
CA LEU A 208 13.28 4.03 -13.57
C LEU A 208 12.01 4.07 -14.42
N ALA A 209 11.26 5.19 -14.45
CA ALA A 209 10.05 5.34 -15.28
C ALA A 209 10.32 5.14 -16.77
N GLY A 210 11.48 5.61 -17.28
CA GLY A 210 11.89 5.42 -18.67
C GLY A 210 12.16 3.94 -19.00
N PRO A 211 13.08 3.27 -18.29
CA PRO A 211 13.29 1.83 -18.42
C PRO A 211 12.00 1.00 -18.27
N LEU A 212 11.11 1.34 -17.33
CA LEU A 212 9.84 0.66 -17.16
C LEU A 212 8.91 0.80 -18.39
N ASN A 213 8.94 1.94 -19.08
CA ASN A 213 8.23 2.12 -20.34
C ASN A 213 8.80 1.22 -21.45
N LEU A 214 10.13 1.10 -21.54
CA LEU A 214 10.77 0.24 -22.53
C LEU A 214 10.48 -1.24 -22.28
N LEU A 215 10.38 -1.68 -21.04
CA LEU A 215 9.98 -3.03 -20.67
C LEU A 215 8.57 -3.40 -21.17
N GLN A 216 7.70 -2.40 -21.46
CA GLN A 216 6.37 -2.68 -22.04
C GLN A 216 6.45 -3.26 -23.47
N LEU A 217 7.54 -2.99 -24.20
CA LEU A 217 7.73 -3.45 -25.58
C LEU A 217 8.10 -4.94 -25.65
N GLY A 218 8.77 -5.44 -24.62
CA GLY A 218 9.36 -6.78 -24.57
C GLY A 218 10.71 -6.74 -23.86
N ASP A 219 11.13 -7.86 -23.29
CA ASP A 219 12.42 -7.91 -22.56
C ASP A 219 13.59 -7.86 -23.56
N GLU A 220 13.44 -8.51 -24.72
CA GLU A 220 14.44 -8.49 -25.79
C GLU A 220 14.53 -7.09 -26.41
N GLU A 221 13.41 -6.47 -26.75
CA GLU A 221 13.36 -5.13 -27.32
C GLU A 221 13.93 -4.09 -26.34
N ALA A 222 13.60 -4.20 -25.05
CA ALA A 222 14.16 -3.32 -24.03
C ALA A 222 15.68 -3.49 -23.92
N HIS A 223 16.19 -4.72 -24.02
CA HIS A 223 17.63 -4.99 -24.00
C HIS A 223 18.34 -4.36 -25.21
N TYR A 224 17.80 -4.51 -26.43
CA TYR A 224 18.36 -3.85 -27.62
C TYR A 224 18.33 -2.33 -27.54
N LEU A 225 17.40 -1.75 -26.78
CA LEU A 225 17.33 -0.30 -26.50
C LEU A 225 18.22 0.13 -25.32
N GLY A 226 19.09 -0.75 -24.82
CA GLY A 226 20.11 -0.46 -23.82
C GLY A 226 19.64 -0.57 -22.37
N VAL A 227 18.51 -1.25 -22.10
CA VAL A 227 18.05 -1.51 -20.74
C VAL A 227 18.68 -2.79 -20.19
N GLU A 228 19.31 -2.68 -19.02
CA GLU A 228 19.74 -3.86 -18.24
C GLU A 228 18.51 -4.50 -17.56
N VAL A 229 17.75 -5.29 -18.34
CA VAL A 229 16.42 -5.82 -17.99
C VAL A 229 16.41 -6.47 -16.61
N ALA A 230 17.33 -7.43 -16.37
CA ALA A 230 17.37 -8.16 -15.10
C ALA A 230 17.68 -7.29 -13.88
N ALA A 231 18.48 -6.25 -14.04
CA ALA A 231 18.79 -5.31 -12.97
C ALA A 231 17.58 -4.40 -12.68
N VAL A 232 16.97 -3.83 -13.72
CA VAL A 232 15.81 -2.95 -13.60
C VAL A 232 14.61 -3.69 -12.99
N GLN A 233 14.31 -4.91 -13.47
CA GLN A 233 13.24 -5.73 -12.90
C GLN A 233 13.48 -6.03 -11.42
N ARG A 234 14.69 -6.44 -11.02
CA ARG A 234 15.03 -6.71 -9.62
C ARG A 234 14.88 -5.49 -8.74
N ILE A 235 15.40 -4.33 -9.17
CA ILE A 235 15.31 -3.09 -8.40
C ILE A 235 13.83 -2.69 -8.22
N LEU A 236 13.03 -2.70 -9.27
CA LEU A 236 11.61 -2.33 -9.22
C LEU A 236 10.79 -3.29 -8.35
N LEU A 237 11.06 -4.60 -8.41
CA LEU A 237 10.42 -5.59 -7.55
C LEU A 237 10.79 -5.37 -6.07
N LEU A 238 12.08 -5.14 -5.76
CA LEU A 238 12.54 -4.85 -4.41
C LEU A 238 11.94 -3.54 -3.88
N CYS A 239 11.91 -2.49 -4.70
CA CYS A 239 11.28 -1.23 -4.34
C CYS A 239 9.77 -1.41 -4.05
N SER A 240 9.05 -2.16 -4.89
CA SER A 240 7.63 -2.46 -4.66
C SER A 240 7.43 -3.25 -3.37
N ALA A 241 8.26 -4.26 -3.11
CA ALA A 241 8.21 -5.03 -1.88
C ALA A 241 8.48 -4.17 -0.65
N LEU A 242 9.47 -3.27 -0.71
CA LEU A 242 9.82 -2.38 0.38
C LEU A 242 8.68 -1.39 0.70
N LEU A 243 8.05 -0.80 -0.33
CA LEU A 243 6.91 0.10 -0.15
C LEU A 243 5.73 -0.60 0.54
N VAL A 244 5.39 -1.81 0.07
CA VAL A 244 4.27 -2.57 0.63
C VAL A 244 4.60 -3.09 2.02
N ALA A 245 5.82 -3.59 2.26
CA ALA A 245 6.26 -4.04 3.58
C ALA A 245 6.20 -2.90 4.61
N ALA A 246 6.68 -1.70 4.26
CA ALA A 246 6.60 -0.53 5.12
C ALA A 246 5.15 -0.10 5.39
N ALA A 247 4.28 -0.15 4.39
CA ALA A 247 2.87 0.15 4.54
C ALA A 247 2.16 -0.85 5.47
N VAL A 248 2.28 -2.16 5.16
CA VAL A 248 1.60 -3.24 5.89
C VAL A 248 2.10 -3.36 7.33
N ALA A 249 3.39 -3.09 7.58
CA ALA A 249 3.96 -3.10 8.93
C ALA A 249 3.22 -2.16 9.90
N ILE A 250 2.73 -1.04 9.42
CA ILE A 250 2.07 -0.02 10.26
C ILE A 250 0.55 -0.11 10.17
N SER A 251 0.02 -0.26 8.95
CA SER A 251 -1.43 -0.23 8.74
C SER A 251 -2.12 -1.59 8.79
N GLY A 252 -1.37 -2.70 8.87
CA GLY A 252 -1.94 -3.99 8.55
C GLY A 252 -2.27 -4.12 7.07
N VAL A 253 -3.09 -5.09 6.71
CA VAL A 253 -3.41 -5.39 5.31
C VAL A 253 -4.46 -4.44 4.77
N ILE A 254 -4.10 -3.65 3.76
CA ILE A 254 -5.02 -2.79 3.00
C ILE A 254 -5.05 -3.28 1.54
N GLY A 255 -6.17 -3.86 1.14
CA GLY A 255 -6.35 -4.38 -0.21
C GLY A 255 -6.88 -3.36 -1.21
N PHE A 256 -6.85 -3.76 -2.50
CA PHE A 256 -7.43 -3.05 -3.64
C PHE A 256 -6.79 -1.72 -4.04
N VAL A 257 -6.14 -0.98 -3.17
CA VAL A 257 -5.49 0.31 -3.51
C VAL A 257 -4.43 0.10 -4.59
N GLY A 258 -3.56 -0.89 -4.42
CA GLY A 258 -2.50 -1.23 -5.39
C GLY A 258 -3.01 -1.82 -6.70
N LEU A 259 -4.20 -2.41 -6.70
CA LEU A 259 -4.80 -3.00 -7.88
C LEU A 259 -5.64 -2.00 -8.69
N VAL A 260 -6.57 -1.33 -8.00
CA VAL A 260 -7.60 -0.50 -8.62
C VAL A 260 -7.06 0.84 -9.08
N VAL A 261 -6.30 1.53 -8.22
CA VAL A 261 -5.87 2.91 -8.48
C VAL A 261 -4.98 3.02 -9.72
N PRO A 262 -3.89 2.25 -9.86
CA PRO A 262 -3.03 2.39 -11.03
C PRO A 262 -3.75 1.98 -12.32
N HIS A 263 -4.68 1.05 -12.24
CA HIS A 263 -5.50 0.68 -13.39
C HIS A 263 -6.40 1.85 -13.85
N LEU A 264 -7.09 2.54 -12.93
CA LEU A 264 -7.87 3.74 -13.21
C LEU A 264 -7.03 4.87 -13.80
N VAL A 265 -5.89 5.12 -13.18
CA VAL A 265 -4.95 6.16 -13.63
C VAL A 265 -4.46 5.88 -15.04
N ARG A 266 -4.15 4.62 -15.37
CA ARG A 266 -3.74 4.22 -16.72
C ARG A 266 -4.86 4.41 -17.74
N MET A 267 -6.11 4.13 -17.37
CA MET A 267 -7.26 4.39 -18.24
C MET A 267 -7.46 5.89 -18.52
N TRP A 268 -7.12 6.74 -17.56
CA TRP A 268 -7.31 8.19 -17.65
C TRP A 268 -6.12 8.93 -18.29
N LEU A 269 -4.89 8.61 -17.86
CA LEU A 269 -3.67 9.32 -18.29
C LEU A 269 -2.90 8.61 -19.42
N GLY A 270 -3.31 7.40 -19.80
CA GLY A 270 -2.59 6.56 -20.77
C GLY A 270 -1.58 5.63 -20.11
N ALA A 271 -0.75 4.96 -20.94
CA ALA A 271 0.17 3.91 -20.49
C ALA A 271 1.58 4.41 -20.10
N ASP A 272 1.91 5.69 -20.35
CA ASP A 272 3.24 6.23 -20.05
C ASP A 272 3.48 6.31 -18.54
N HIS A 273 4.47 5.56 -18.04
CA HIS A 273 4.82 5.52 -16.63
C HIS A 273 5.33 6.85 -16.08
N ARG A 274 5.80 7.77 -16.92
CA ARG A 274 6.14 9.14 -16.50
C ARG A 274 4.93 9.93 -16.00
N ALA A 275 3.73 9.53 -16.41
CA ALA A 275 2.47 10.12 -15.96
C ALA A 275 1.73 9.21 -14.96
N THR A 276 1.73 7.88 -15.19
CA THR A 276 0.97 6.96 -14.36
C THR A 276 1.58 6.73 -12.99
N LEU A 277 2.92 6.80 -12.82
CA LEU A 277 3.56 6.71 -11.51
C LEU A 277 3.13 7.86 -10.58
N PRO A 278 3.34 9.16 -10.94
CA PRO A 278 2.88 10.26 -10.09
C PRO A 278 1.35 10.31 -9.97
N GLY A 279 0.62 9.99 -11.03
CA GLY A 279 -0.84 9.89 -10.98
C GLY A 279 -1.33 8.84 -9.99
N SER A 280 -0.67 7.68 -9.93
CA SER A 280 -1.00 6.61 -8.98
C SER A 280 -0.70 7.01 -7.53
N VAL A 281 0.42 7.70 -7.28
CA VAL A 281 0.73 8.22 -5.95
C VAL A 281 -0.36 9.18 -5.46
N LEU A 282 -0.72 10.16 -6.29
CA LEU A 282 -1.73 11.17 -5.93
C LEU A 282 -3.12 10.55 -5.75
N ALA A 283 -3.53 9.68 -6.67
CA ALA A 283 -4.85 9.04 -6.62
C ALA A 283 -4.95 8.02 -5.48
N GLY A 284 -3.88 7.26 -5.19
CA GLY A 284 -3.82 6.33 -4.07
C GLY A 284 -3.86 7.04 -2.71
N ALA A 285 -3.10 8.13 -2.59
CA ALA A 285 -3.14 9.01 -1.43
C ALA A 285 -4.56 9.57 -1.20
N LEU A 286 -5.20 10.05 -2.26
CA LEU A 286 -6.57 10.58 -2.20
C LEU A 286 -7.57 9.49 -1.79
N LEU A 287 -7.53 8.33 -2.43
CA LEU A 287 -8.45 7.22 -2.14
C LEU A 287 -8.35 6.78 -0.68
N LEU A 288 -7.13 6.55 -0.18
CA LEU A 288 -6.95 6.08 1.19
C LEU A 288 -7.30 7.14 2.23
N LEU A 289 -7.01 8.42 1.95
CA LEU A 289 -7.40 9.53 2.81
C LEU A 289 -8.93 9.65 2.92
N VAL A 290 -9.66 9.54 1.80
CA VAL A 290 -11.12 9.55 1.80
C VAL A 290 -11.67 8.33 2.53
N ALA A 291 -11.13 7.14 2.26
CA ALA A 291 -11.52 5.90 2.94
C ALA A 291 -11.29 5.98 4.46
N ASP A 292 -10.14 6.46 4.91
CA ASP A 292 -9.87 6.64 6.35
C ASP A 292 -10.80 7.69 6.98
N THR A 293 -11.07 8.78 6.27
CA THR A 293 -11.99 9.82 6.76
C THR A 293 -13.41 9.30 6.93
N LEU A 294 -13.88 8.49 5.98
CA LEU A 294 -15.17 7.82 6.08
C LEU A 294 -15.18 6.76 7.20
N ALA A 295 -14.13 5.93 7.29
CA ALA A 295 -14.00 4.88 8.28
C ALA A 295 -14.11 5.39 9.73
N ARG A 296 -13.56 6.56 10.01
CA ARG A 296 -13.60 7.21 11.34
C ARG A 296 -14.81 8.12 11.59
N SER A 297 -15.66 8.31 10.57
CA SER A 297 -16.80 9.25 10.68
C SER A 297 -18.16 8.54 10.65
N VAL A 298 -18.29 7.45 9.88
CA VAL A 298 -19.58 6.79 9.61
C VAL A 298 -20.13 6.06 10.83
N VAL A 299 -19.26 5.47 11.67
CA VAL A 299 -19.65 4.63 12.81
C VAL A 299 -19.20 5.26 14.13
N ALA A 300 -18.92 6.57 14.16
CA ALA A 300 -18.45 7.25 15.36
C ALA A 300 -19.39 6.99 16.57
N PRO A 301 -18.88 6.76 17.79
CA PRO A 301 -17.48 6.88 18.21
C PRO A 301 -16.58 5.67 17.88
N ALA A 302 -17.12 4.57 17.38
CA ALA A 302 -16.32 3.44 16.92
C ALA A 302 -15.60 3.78 15.59
N GLU A 303 -14.44 3.14 15.36
CA GLU A 303 -13.71 3.29 14.11
C GLU A 303 -13.80 1.99 13.32
N MET A 304 -14.16 2.10 12.05
CA MET A 304 -14.13 0.97 11.12
C MET A 304 -12.69 0.78 10.60
N PRO A 305 -12.17 -0.46 10.51
CA PRO A 305 -10.90 -0.70 9.83
C PRO A 305 -10.97 -0.24 8.37
N VAL A 306 -9.98 0.57 7.95
CA VAL A 306 -9.98 1.18 6.61
C VAL A 306 -9.85 0.15 5.48
N GLY A 307 -9.17 -0.97 5.74
CA GLY A 307 -9.03 -2.06 4.78
C GLY A 307 -10.35 -2.76 4.44
N LEU A 308 -11.32 -2.79 5.37
CA LEU A 308 -12.67 -3.26 5.07
C LEU A 308 -13.36 -2.33 4.08
N LEU A 309 -13.25 -1.02 4.28
CA LEU A 309 -13.89 -0.04 3.39
C LEU A 309 -13.28 -0.07 1.99
N THR A 310 -11.94 -0.13 1.89
CA THR A 310 -11.28 -0.25 0.58
C THR A 310 -11.65 -1.54 -0.14
N SER A 311 -11.85 -2.64 0.57
CA SER A 311 -12.28 -3.92 0.01
C SER A 311 -13.75 -3.90 -0.43
N LEU A 312 -14.63 -3.35 0.40
CA LEU A 312 -16.06 -3.23 0.09
C LEU A 312 -16.33 -2.34 -1.13
N LEU A 313 -15.53 -1.31 -1.34
CA LEU A 313 -15.65 -0.43 -2.51
C LEU A 313 -14.87 -0.98 -3.71
N GLY A 314 -13.69 -1.52 -3.48
CA GLY A 314 -12.79 -1.97 -4.53
C GLY A 314 -13.25 -3.25 -5.23
N ALA A 315 -13.70 -4.27 -4.48
CA ALA A 315 -14.08 -5.56 -5.06
C ALA A 315 -15.30 -5.49 -5.99
N PRO A 316 -16.45 -4.85 -5.63
CA PRO A 316 -17.57 -4.73 -6.54
C PRO A 316 -17.24 -3.90 -7.77
N TRP A 317 -16.49 -2.81 -7.60
CA TRP A 317 -16.07 -1.99 -8.72
C TRP A 317 -15.17 -2.76 -9.69
N PHE A 318 -14.25 -3.57 -9.17
CA PHE A 318 -13.35 -4.38 -9.97
C PHE A 318 -14.12 -5.48 -10.74
N LEU A 319 -15.08 -6.14 -10.11
CA LEU A 319 -15.97 -7.10 -10.77
C LEU A 319 -16.74 -6.43 -11.92
N TRP A 320 -17.34 -5.27 -11.66
CA TRP A 320 -18.04 -4.52 -12.69
C TRP A 320 -17.15 -4.18 -13.89
N LEU A 321 -15.88 -3.82 -13.64
CA LEU A 321 -14.92 -3.50 -14.69
C LEU A 321 -14.61 -4.73 -15.58
N ILE A 322 -14.44 -5.90 -14.98
CA ILE A 322 -14.19 -7.16 -15.71
C ILE A 322 -15.37 -7.48 -16.62
N PHE A 323 -16.61 -7.44 -16.09
CA PHE A 323 -17.80 -7.76 -16.87
C PHE A 323 -18.05 -6.77 -18.01
N ARG A 324 -17.77 -5.49 -17.80
CA ARG A 324 -17.93 -4.47 -18.85
C ARG A 324 -16.99 -4.68 -20.04
N ARG A 325 -15.77 -5.21 -19.82
CA ARG A 325 -14.81 -5.51 -20.89
C ARG A 325 -15.08 -6.82 -21.60
N GLY A 326 -15.66 -7.81 -20.93
CA GLY A 326 -16.04 -9.09 -21.53
C GLY A 326 -17.14 -8.98 -22.59
N GLY A 327 -17.98 -7.95 -22.54
CA GLY A 327 -19.04 -7.72 -23.53
C GLY A 327 -18.61 -7.01 -24.82
N ALA A 328 -17.34 -6.62 -24.97
CA ALA A 328 -16.85 -5.91 -26.16
C ALA A 328 -16.16 -6.85 -27.20
N HIS A 329 -16.10 -8.15 -26.94
CA HIS A 329 -15.48 -9.17 -27.79
C HIS A 329 -16.39 -10.39 -28.04
N GLY A 330 -17.71 -10.22 -27.91
CA GLY A 330 -18.71 -11.17 -28.30
C GLY A 330 -19.42 -10.75 -29.59
#